data_6e3cc0317e00cefd251d4cbc7352d0ad
#
_entry.id   6e3cc0317e00cefd251d4cbc7352d0ad
#
_cell.length_a   1.000
_cell.length_b   1.000
_cell.length_c   1.000
_cell.angle_alpha   90.00
_cell.angle_beta   90.00
_cell.angle_gamma   90.00
#
_symmetry.space_group_name_H-M   'P 1'
#
loop_
_entity.id
_entity.type
_entity.pdbx_description
1 polymer ?
#
loop_
_entity_poly.entity_id
_entity_poly.type
_entity_poly.pdbx_seq_one_letter_code
_entity_poly.pdbx_strand_id
1 'polypeptide(L)'
;DDLGVSGARNSGLAAADSEFIVFLDSDDALRPGALQAALTAQRAAPQDFVVWHYTTDEKDPAAVTADAEPRPQAGLARLWLDCLLAMPWNKLYRADLAKQLQFDVQYTLGEDLQFVLDYIALLGQTVPEFGYRVMTSPLTFYDCSRGGTLSTRYHANYCDIWPKHFAKLNAACHAAAC
;
A
#
# COMPACT_ATOMS: atom_id res chain seq x y z
N ASP A 1 -3.97 20.01 16.86
CA ASP A 1 -5.22 19.27 16.66
C ASP A 1 -4.86 17.83 16.30
N ASP A 2 -5.48 16.88 16.99
CA ASP A 2 -5.27 15.45 16.69
C ASP A 2 -6.07 15.10 15.43
N LEU A 3 -5.38 14.98 14.32
CA LEU A 3 -5.95 14.58 13.01
C LEU A 3 -5.92 13.05 12.79
N GLY A 4 -5.67 12.29 13.85
CA GLY A 4 -5.64 10.83 13.80
C GLY A 4 -4.53 10.26 12.92
N VAL A 5 -4.74 9.01 12.48
CA VAL A 5 -3.77 8.27 11.65
C VAL A 5 -3.51 8.96 10.30
N SER A 6 -4.55 9.50 9.65
CA SER A 6 -4.42 10.25 8.40
C SER A 6 -3.54 11.48 8.56
N GLY A 7 -3.71 12.25 9.64
CA GLY A 7 -2.89 13.42 9.92
C GLY A 7 -1.43 13.07 10.20
N ALA A 8 -1.18 11.99 10.93
CA ALA A 8 0.17 11.49 11.19
C ALA A 8 0.88 11.09 9.90
N ARG A 9 0.20 10.31 9.02
CA ARG A 9 0.74 9.89 7.73
C ARG A 9 0.99 11.08 6.79
N ASN A 10 0.09 12.06 6.75
CA ASN A 10 0.29 13.29 5.97
C ASN A 10 1.49 14.10 6.45
N SER A 11 1.71 14.17 7.77
CA SER A 11 2.88 14.82 8.34
C SER A 11 4.18 14.10 7.94
N GLY A 12 4.16 12.76 7.94
CA GLY A 12 5.27 11.94 7.46
C GLY A 12 5.56 12.16 5.97
N LEU A 13 4.52 12.20 5.13
CA LEU A 13 4.66 12.51 3.69
C LEU A 13 5.31 13.89 3.46
N ALA A 14 4.88 14.89 4.20
CA ALA A 14 5.44 16.25 4.07
C ALA A 14 6.91 16.32 4.48
N ALA A 15 7.30 15.56 5.52
CA ALA A 15 8.66 15.54 6.06
C ALA A 15 9.63 14.63 5.28
N ALA A 16 9.13 13.67 4.51
CA ALA A 16 9.98 12.74 3.75
C ALA A 16 10.81 13.47 2.68
N ASP A 17 12.10 13.16 2.58
CA ASP A 17 13.04 13.75 1.62
C ASP A 17 13.77 12.71 0.75
N SER A 18 13.39 11.43 0.88
CA SER A 18 13.97 10.30 0.14
C SER A 18 13.24 10.02 -1.18
N GLU A 19 13.87 9.23 -2.04
CA GLU A 19 13.33 8.82 -3.37
C GLU A 19 12.08 7.93 -3.23
N PHE A 20 12.03 7.11 -2.18
CA PHE A 20 10.93 6.19 -1.92
C PHE A 20 10.39 6.37 -0.51
N ILE A 21 9.12 6.06 -0.33
CA ILE A 21 8.38 6.12 0.94
C ILE A 21 7.78 4.75 1.24
N VAL A 22 7.86 4.35 2.50
CA VAL A 22 7.14 3.21 3.09
C VAL A 22 6.38 3.72 4.29
N PHE A 23 5.12 3.36 4.41
CA PHE A 23 4.37 3.56 5.67
C PHE A 23 4.63 2.38 6.60
N LEU A 24 4.59 2.63 7.89
CA LEU A 24 4.69 1.60 8.91
C LEU A 24 3.78 2.01 10.08
N ASP A 25 2.85 1.16 10.44
CA ASP A 25 2.00 1.39 11.59
C ASP A 25 2.80 1.15 12.89
N SER A 26 2.43 1.84 13.97
CA SER A 26 3.24 1.90 15.20
C SER A 26 3.30 0.57 15.98
N ASP A 27 2.45 -0.38 15.65
CA ASP A 27 2.35 -1.71 16.23
C ASP A 27 2.97 -2.79 15.34
N ASP A 28 3.33 -2.46 14.10
CA ASP A 28 3.94 -3.38 13.15
C ASP A 28 5.47 -3.25 13.11
N ALA A 29 6.13 -4.19 12.44
CA ALA A 29 7.57 -4.15 12.24
C ALA A 29 7.95 -4.60 10.81
N LEU A 30 8.95 -3.94 10.23
CA LEU A 30 9.61 -4.46 9.04
C LEU A 30 10.57 -5.58 9.44
N ARG A 31 10.56 -6.66 8.70
CA ARG A 31 11.49 -7.77 8.92
C ARG A 31 12.92 -7.35 8.55
N PRO A 32 13.95 -7.94 9.19
CA PRO A 32 15.34 -7.66 8.85
C PRO A 32 15.61 -7.84 7.36
N GLY A 33 16.18 -6.84 6.70
CA GLY A 33 16.46 -6.84 5.27
C GLY A 33 15.30 -6.44 4.35
N ALA A 34 14.09 -6.19 4.88
CA ALA A 34 12.90 -5.89 4.10
C ALA A 34 13.07 -4.70 3.14
N LEU A 35 13.58 -3.56 3.63
CA LEU A 35 13.78 -2.38 2.79
C LEU A 35 14.81 -2.62 1.70
N GLN A 36 15.89 -3.34 2.00
CA GLN A 36 16.90 -3.69 1.00
C GLN A 36 16.32 -4.59 -0.08
N ALA A 37 15.49 -5.58 0.29
CA ALA A 37 14.83 -6.47 -0.65
C ALA A 37 13.85 -5.71 -1.56
N ALA A 38 12.98 -4.87 -0.98
CA ALA A 38 12.02 -4.05 -1.74
C ALA A 38 12.72 -3.09 -2.71
N LEU A 39 13.78 -2.39 -2.27
CA LEU A 39 14.57 -1.50 -3.13
C LEU A 39 15.29 -2.25 -4.25
N THR A 40 15.77 -3.46 -3.99
CA THR A 40 16.40 -4.30 -5.02
C THR A 40 15.39 -4.71 -6.08
N ALA A 41 14.18 -5.14 -5.69
CA ALA A 41 13.09 -5.46 -6.62
C ALA A 41 12.65 -4.23 -7.42
N GLN A 42 12.54 -3.05 -6.78
CA GLN A 42 12.18 -1.79 -7.45
C GLN A 42 13.22 -1.37 -8.49
N ARG A 43 14.50 -1.49 -8.17
CA ARG A 43 15.60 -1.14 -9.09
C ARG A 43 15.68 -2.09 -10.29
N ALA A 44 15.28 -3.35 -10.13
CA ALA A 44 15.18 -4.31 -11.22
C ALA A 44 14.03 -4.01 -12.19
N ALA A 45 13.01 -3.27 -11.75
CA ALA A 45 11.87 -2.84 -12.56
C ALA A 45 11.38 -1.44 -12.11
N PRO A 46 12.08 -0.37 -12.53
CA PRO A 46 11.83 0.99 -12.01
C PRO A 46 10.44 1.55 -12.30
N GLN A 47 9.75 0.98 -13.30
CA GLN A 47 8.40 1.40 -13.69
C GLN A 47 7.30 0.71 -12.90
N ASP A 48 7.60 -0.45 -12.29
CA ASP A 48 6.62 -1.29 -11.61
C ASP A 48 6.35 -0.79 -10.18
N PHE A 49 5.15 -1.10 -9.69
CA PHE A 49 4.75 -0.84 -8.30
C PHE A 49 5.07 -2.08 -7.45
N VAL A 50 5.92 -1.93 -6.45
CA VAL A 50 6.34 -3.03 -5.57
C VAL A 50 5.40 -3.16 -4.38
N VAL A 51 4.87 -4.37 -4.19
CA VAL A 51 3.94 -4.77 -3.13
C VAL A 51 4.47 -6.05 -2.47
N TRP A 52 4.22 -6.26 -1.19
CA TRP A 52 4.68 -7.46 -0.50
C TRP A 52 3.64 -8.08 0.43
N HIS A 53 3.87 -9.36 0.74
CA HIS A 53 3.14 -10.11 1.74
C HIS A 53 3.57 -9.72 3.16
N TYR A 54 2.71 -10.02 4.12
CA TYR A 54 2.99 -9.87 5.55
C TYR A 54 2.86 -11.23 6.25
N THR A 55 3.41 -11.31 7.46
CA THR A 55 3.25 -12.44 8.35
C THR A 55 2.70 -11.97 9.69
N THR A 56 1.94 -12.81 10.38
CA THR A 56 1.49 -12.58 11.76
C THR A 56 2.33 -13.40 12.77
N ASP A 57 3.31 -14.14 12.28
CA ASP A 57 4.30 -14.84 13.10
C ASP A 57 5.58 -14.00 13.21
N GLU A 58 5.83 -13.45 14.39
CA GLU A 58 7.04 -12.66 14.67
C GLU A 58 8.33 -13.45 14.41
N LYS A 59 8.26 -14.79 14.56
CA LYS A 59 9.40 -15.71 14.39
C LYS A 59 9.36 -16.43 13.05
N ASP A 60 8.61 -15.93 12.07
CA ASP A 60 8.52 -16.52 10.75
C ASP A 60 9.93 -16.85 10.22
N PRO A 61 10.23 -18.15 9.98
CA PRO A 61 11.55 -18.57 9.55
C PRO A 61 11.84 -18.29 8.07
N ALA A 62 10.85 -17.83 7.30
CA ALA A 62 11.04 -17.58 5.88
C ALA A 62 12.14 -16.53 5.65
N ALA A 63 13.07 -16.79 4.74
CA ALA A 63 14.08 -15.82 4.39
C ALA A 63 13.45 -14.61 3.68
N VAL A 64 13.93 -13.41 4.01
CA VAL A 64 13.59 -12.20 3.25
C VAL A 64 14.47 -12.17 2.01
N THR A 65 13.87 -12.23 0.83
CA THR A 65 14.53 -12.20 -0.48
C THR A 65 14.02 -11.04 -1.33
N ALA A 66 14.77 -10.68 -2.37
CA ALA A 66 14.38 -9.70 -3.36
C ALA A 66 13.53 -10.31 -4.51
N ASP A 67 13.19 -11.58 -4.41
CA ASP A 67 12.40 -12.26 -5.43
C ASP A 67 10.97 -11.70 -5.46
N ALA A 68 10.53 -11.35 -6.66
CA ALA A 68 9.23 -10.74 -6.87
C ALA A 68 8.61 -11.24 -8.19
N GLU A 69 7.33 -11.56 -8.15
CA GLU A 69 6.57 -11.97 -9.33
C GLU A 69 6.08 -10.74 -10.09
N PRO A 70 6.48 -10.57 -11.37
CA PRO A 70 5.96 -9.51 -12.21
C PRO A 70 4.52 -9.81 -12.62
N ARG A 71 3.66 -8.79 -12.57
CA ARG A 71 2.26 -8.88 -12.98
C ARG A 71 1.86 -7.64 -13.78
N PRO A 72 1.02 -7.78 -14.82
CA PRO A 72 0.55 -6.64 -15.60
C PRO A 72 -0.44 -5.79 -14.82
N GLN A 73 -0.53 -4.51 -15.15
CA GLN A 73 -1.49 -3.56 -14.56
C GLN A 73 -2.94 -4.10 -14.59
N ALA A 74 -3.37 -4.74 -15.66
CA ALA A 74 -4.70 -5.36 -15.77
C ALA A 74 -5.02 -6.38 -14.65
N GLY A 75 -3.99 -6.90 -13.98
CA GLY A 75 -4.12 -7.80 -12.84
C GLY A 75 -4.28 -7.11 -11.47
N LEU A 76 -4.39 -5.78 -11.39
CA LEU A 76 -4.48 -5.05 -10.10
C LEU A 76 -5.64 -5.52 -9.20
N ALA A 77 -6.78 -5.93 -9.79
CA ALA A 77 -7.89 -6.50 -9.04
C ALA A 77 -7.47 -7.77 -8.25
N ARG A 78 -6.44 -8.47 -8.68
CA ARG A 78 -5.91 -9.63 -7.96
C ARG A 78 -5.31 -9.25 -6.62
N LEU A 79 -4.70 -8.07 -6.48
CA LEU A 79 -4.20 -7.58 -5.19
C LEU A 79 -5.32 -7.41 -4.16
N TRP A 80 -6.55 -7.08 -4.59
CA TRP A 80 -7.70 -7.05 -3.70
C TRP A 80 -8.05 -8.44 -3.19
N LEU A 81 -8.11 -9.44 -4.08
CA LEU A 81 -8.43 -10.83 -3.72
C LEU A 81 -7.34 -11.46 -2.84
N ASP A 82 -6.08 -11.07 -3.04
CA ASP A 82 -4.93 -11.52 -2.25
C ASP A 82 -4.79 -10.74 -0.92
N CYS A 83 -5.75 -9.84 -0.59
CA CYS A 83 -5.71 -8.97 0.59
C CYS A 83 -4.44 -8.09 0.68
N LEU A 84 -3.88 -7.68 -0.46
CA LEU A 84 -2.66 -6.88 -0.52
C LEU A 84 -2.90 -5.44 -0.97
N LEU A 85 -4.12 -5.09 -1.41
CA LEU A 85 -4.40 -3.78 -1.99
C LEU A 85 -4.64 -2.70 -0.95
N ALA A 86 -5.47 -2.97 0.07
CA ALA A 86 -6.03 -1.93 0.93
C ALA A 86 -5.00 -1.25 1.86
N MET A 87 -4.03 -2.01 2.36
CA MET A 87 -3.08 -1.51 3.34
C MET A 87 -2.00 -0.64 2.69
N PRO A 88 -1.63 0.53 3.27
CA PRO A 88 -0.57 1.38 2.73
C PRO A 88 0.84 0.88 3.10
N TRP A 89 1.00 0.12 4.18
CA TRP A 89 2.28 -0.24 4.78
C TRP A 89 3.01 -1.43 4.11
N ASN A 90 2.40 -2.10 3.13
CA ASN A 90 3.01 -3.22 2.40
C ASN A 90 3.40 -2.84 0.96
N LYS A 91 3.82 -1.62 0.74
CA LYS A 91 4.11 -1.06 -0.58
C LYS A 91 5.28 -0.09 -0.56
N LEU A 92 6.01 -0.04 -1.67
CA LEU A 92 7.06 0.95 -1.89
C LEU A 92 6.52 2.03 -2.84
N TYR A 93 6.41 3.25 -2.33
CA TYR A 93 5.89 4.38 -3.08
C TYR A 93 7.03 5.25 -3.61
N ARG A 94 6.92 5.70 -4.83
CA ARG A 94 7.76 6.79 -5.34
C ARG A 94 7.37 8.08 -4.64
N ALA A 95 8.35 8.76 -4.04
CA ALA A 95 8.09 9.96 -3.25
C ALA A 95 7.57 11.13 -4.09
N ASP A 96 8.06 11.27 -5.34
CA ASP A 96 7.62 12.30 -6.29
C ASP A 96 6.12 12.22 -6.61
N LEU A 97 5.51 11.03 -6.54
CA LEU A 97 4.07 10.82 -6.74
C LEU A 97 3.31 10.84 -5.41
N ALA A 98 3.77 10.10 -4.40
CA ALA A 98 3.08 9.98 -3.13
C ALA A 98 2.89 11.34 -2.43
N LYS A 99 3.85 12.25 -2.55
CA LYS A 99 3.79 13.61 -1.97
C LYS A 99 2.80 14.55 -2.66
N GLN A 100 2.24 14.18 -3.81
CA GLN A 100 1.16 14.92 -4.45
C GLN A 100 -0.22 14.54 -3.88
N LEU A 101 -0.29 13.52 -3.02
CA LEU A 101 -1.51 12.97 -2.45
C LEU A 101 -1.58 13.22 -0.94
N GLN A 102 -2.76 13.06 -0.38
CA GLN A 102 -3.00 13.14 1.06
C GLN A 102 -4.00 12.07 1.49
N PHE A 103 -3.82 11.53 2.69
CA PHE A 103 -4.86 10.78 3.36
C PHE A 103 -5.97 11.73 3.77
N ASP A 104 -7.21 11.40 3.45
CA ASP A 104 -8.35 12.23 3.81
C ASP A 104 -8.64 12.10 5.31
N VAL A 105 -8.48 13.21 6.04
CA VAL A 105 -8.69 13.26 7.50
C VAL A 105 -10.17 13.17 7.90
N GLN A 106 -11.09 13.30 6.94
CA GLN A 106 -12.53 13.17 7.20
C GLN A 106 -13.01 11.71 7.14
N TYR A 107 -12.21 10.81 6.55
CA TYR A 107 -12.53 9.39 6.54
C TYR A 107 -12.16 8.75 7.88
N THR A 108 -13.10 8.01 8.45
CA THR A 108 -12.89 7.21 9.65
C THR A 108 -12.61 5.75 9.35
N LEU A 109 -12.75 5.34 8.09
CA LEU A 109 -12.46 4.02 7.55
C LEU A 109 -12.24 4.10 6.05
N GLY A 110 -11.25 3.37 5.52
CA GLY A 110 -10.99 3.24 4.09
C GLY A 110 -10.14 4.35 3.50
N GLU A 111 -9.60 5.27 4.32
CA GLU A 111 -8.61 6.28 3.94
C GLU A 111 -7.38 5.63 3.31
N ASP A 112 -7.01 4.46 3.79
CA ASP A 112 -5.88 3.65 3.34
C ASP A 112 -6.06 3.21 1.90
N LEU A 113 -7.17 2.52 1.63
CA LEU A 113 -7.52 2.08 0.27
C LEU A 113 -7.68 3.27 -0.68
N GLN A 114 -8.30 4.37 -0.19
CA GLN A 114 -8.46 5.59 -0.98
C GLN A 114 -7.09 6.11 -1.44
N PHE A 115 -6.13 6.26 -0.52
CA PHE A 115 -4.78 6.73 -0.83
C PHE A 115 -4.07 5.80 -1.83
N VAL A 116 -4.15 4.48 -1.62
CA VAL A 116 -3.54 3.49 -2.52
C VAL A 116 -4.12 3.58 -3.93
N LEU A 117 -5.44 3.71 -4.07
CA LEU A 117 -6.10 3.83 -5.37
C LEU A 117 -5.75 5.14 -6.08
N ASP A 118 -5.67 6.25 -5.34
CA ASP A 118 -5.26 7.54 -5.89
C ASP A 118 -3.78 7.50 -6.34
N TYR A 119 -2.91 6.83 -5.59
CA TYR A 119 -1.53 6.60 -6.00
C TYR A 119 -1.44 5.77 -7.29
N ILE A 120 -2.18 4.68 -7.39
CA ILE A 120 -2.20 3.82 -8.59
C ILE A 120 -2.70 4.61 -9.80
N ALA A 121 -3.75 5.42 -9.63
CA ALA A 121 -4.27 6.27 -10.70
C ALA A 121 -3.23 7.30 -11.17
N LEU A 122 -2.52 7.94 -10.24
CA LEU A 122 -1.46 8.90 -10.55
C LEU A 122 -0.25 8.23 -11.21
N LEU A 123 0.13 7.03 -10.73
CA LEU A 123 1.18 6.23 -11.34
C LEU A 123 0.84 5.88 -12.79
N GLY A 124 -0.39 5.44 -13.08
CA GLY A 124 -0.85 5.14 -14.43
C GLY A 124 -0.88 6.34 -15.37
N GLN A 125 -1.11 7.55 -14.87
CA GLN A 125 -1.00 8.79 -15.65
C GLN A 125 0.45 9.13 -16.00
N THR A 126 1.39 8.77 -15.11
CA THR A 126 2.81 9.08 -15.26
C THR A 126 3.55 8.00 -16.05
N VAL A 127 3.17 6.74 -15.85
CA VAL A 127 3.75 5.54 -16.47
C VAL A 127 2.61 4.67 -17.01
N PRO A 128 2.12 4.92 -18.23
CA PRO A 128 0.92 4.25 -18.76
C PRO A 128 0.98 2.72 -18.82
N GLU A 129 2.18 2.16 -18.97
CA GLU A 129 2.39 0.70 -19.07
C GLU A 129 3.06 0.12 -17.80
N PHE A 130 2.84 0.72 -16.63
CA PHE A 130 3.40 0.16 -15.40
C PHE A 130 2.83 -1.22 -15.11
N GLY A 131 3.67 -2.10 -14.58
CA GLY A 131 3.24 -3.34 -13.96
C GLY A 131 3.28 -3.23 -12.44
N TYR A 132 3.05 -4.34 -11.76
CA TYR A 132 3.33 -4.44 -10.34
C TYR A 132 4.08 -5.72 -10.03
N ARG A 133 4.83 -5.70 -8.94
CA ARG A 133 5.63 -6.83 -8.48
C ARG A 133 5.18 -7.22 -7.08
N VAL A 134 4.85 -8.49 -6.91
CA VAL A 134 4.51 -9.05 -5.60
C VAL A 134 5.71 -9.79 -5.08
N MET A 135 6.30 -9.31 -3.97
CA MET A 135 7.42 -9.98 -3.31
C MET A 135 6.97 -11.35 -2.82
N THR A 136 7.78 -12.37 -3.08
CA THR A 136 7.46 -13.75 -2.71
C THR A 136 7.62 -14.04 -1.22
N SER A 137 8.44 -13.25 -0.53
CA SER A 137 8.62 -13.31 0.91
C SER A 137 7.83 -12.22 1.64
N PRO A 138 7.30 -12.48 2.86
CA PRO A 138 6.68 -11.44 3.67
C PRO A 138 7.74 -10.48 4.19
N LEU A 139 7.52 -9.17 4.02
CA LEU A 139 8.46 -8.14 4.46
C LEU A 139 8.01 -7.43 5.74
N THR A 140 6.75 -7.54 6.11
CA THR A 140 6.18 -6.93 7.32
C THR A 140 5.70 -8.00 8.29
N PHE A 141 6.01 -7.84 9.57
CA PHE A 141 5.31 -8.49 10.66
C PHE A 141 4.13 -7.60 11.05
N TYR A 142 2.92 -8.16 10.95
CA TYR A 142 1.66 -7.49 11.30
C TYR A 142 1.18 -7.99 12.66
N ASP A 143 1.17 -7.12 13.67
CA ASP A 143 0.78 -7.48 15.04
C ASP A 143 -0.75 -7.52 15.21
N CYS A 144 -1.32 -8.72 15.20
CA CYS A 144 -2.73 -8.95 15.48
C CYS A 144 -3.05 -9.14 16.97
N SER A 145 -2.07 -9.04 17.87
CA SER A 145 -2.27 -9.36 19.29
C SER A 145 -3.10 -8.31 20.04
N ARG A 146 -3.17 -7.08 19.52
CA ARG A 146 -3.90 -5.97 20.12
C ARG A 146 -5.35 -5.96 19.65
N GLY A 147 -6.28 -6.22 20.57
CA GLY A 147 -7.71 -6.06 20.32
C GLY A 147 -8.12 -4.58 20.19
N GLY A 148 -9.24 -4.31 19.50
CA GLY A 148 -9.85 -2.98 19.43
C GLY A 148 -9.25 -2.06 18.36
N THR A 149 -8.72 -2.63 17.29
CA THR A 149 -8.24 -1.91 16.11
C THR A 149 -9.36 -1.08 15.46
N LEU A 150 -9.00 -0.02 14.73
CA LEU A 150 -9.96 0.83 14.02
C LEU A 150 -10.88 0.02 13.08
N SER A 151 -10.33 -1.02 12.44
CA SER A 151 -11.04 -1.92 11.52
C SER A 151 -12.14 -2.78 12.18
N THR A 152 -12.10 -2.97 13.50
CA THR A 152 -13.11 -3.75 14.25
C THR A 152 -14.23 -2.91 14.85
N ARG A 153 -14.16 -1.58 14.72
CA ARG A 153 -15.21 -0.67 15.22
C ARG A 153 -16.35 -0.55 14.22
N TYR A 154 -17.54 -0.27 14.73
CA TYR A 154 -18.70 0.08 13.88
C TYR A 154 -18.50 1.43 13.22
N HIS A 155 -18.69 1.50 11.90
CA HIS A 155 -18.65 2.72 11.09
C HIS A 155 -19.99 2.92 10.41
N ALA A 156 -20.70 3.99 10.76
CA ALA A 156 -22.06 4.27 10.26
C ALA A 156 -22.10 4.51 8.74
N ASN A 157 -21.00 5.01 8.16
CA ASN A 157 -20.87 5.33 6.73
C ASN A 157 -20.25 4.21 5.88
N TYR A 158 -20.14 2.99 6.43
CA TYR A 158 -19.50 1.84 5.76
C TYR A 158 -20.06 1.58 4.36
N CYS A 159 -21.39 1.59 4.24
CA CYS A 159 -22.08 1.33 2.96
C CYS A 159 -21.90 2.44 1.93
N ASP A 160 -21.54 3.66 2.34
CA ASP A 160 -21.37 4.80 1.45
C ASP A 160 -19.93 4.88 0.91
N ILE A 161 -18.98 4.32 1.64
CA ILE A 161 -17.54 4.35 1.31
C ILE A 161 -17.22 3.34 0.22
N TRP A 162 -17.62 2.09 0.37
CA TRP A 162 -17.24 0.98 -0.50
C TRP A 162 -17.60 1.16 -1.97
N PRO A 163 -18.81 1.65 -2.35
CA PRO A 163 -19.13 1.86 -3.75
C PRO A 163 -18.15 2.82 -4.45
N LYS A 164 -17.67 3.86 -3.74
CA LYS A 164 -16.70 4.82 -4.27
C LYS A 164 -15.35 4.18 -4.52
N HIS A 165 -14.88 3.37 -3.56
CA HIS A 165 -13.62 2.64 -3.69
C HIS A 165 -13.66 1.61 -4.82
N PHE A 166 -14.75 0.85 -4.95
CA PHE A 166 -14.91 -0.09 -6.06
C PHE A 166 -15.00 0.59 -7.42
N ALA A 167 -15.64 1.75 -7.52
CA ALA A 167 -15.63 2.53 -8.75
C ALA A 167 -14.21 2.96 -9.15
N LYS A 168 -13.37 3.42 -8.19
CA LYS A 168 -11.97 3.76 -8.44
C LYS A 168 -11.13 2.55 -8.82
N LEU A 169 -11.30 1.42 -8.11
CA LEU A 169 -10.59 0.18 -8.44
C LEU A 169 -10.94 -0.28 -9.86
N ASN A 170 -12.22 -0.25 -10.21
CA ASN A 170 -12.67 -0.59 -11.56
C ASN A 170 -12.07 0.33 -12.62
N ALA A 171 -12.04 1.63 -12.37
CA ALA A 171 -11.41 2.59 -13.27
C ALA A 171 -9.91 2.33 -13.43
N ALA A 172 -9.18 2.03 -12.34
CA ALA A 172 -7.76 1.70 -12.39
C ALA A 172 -7.46 0.42 -13.17
N CYS A 173 -8.32 -0.60 -13.07
CA CYS A 173 -8.20 -1.84 -13.84
C CYS A 173 -8.50 -1.66 -15.33
N HIS A 174 -9.42 -0.75 -15.69
CA HIS A 174 -9.85 -0.53 -17.08
C HIS A 174 -8.94 0.45 -17.83
N ALA A 175 -8.28 1.37 -17.15
CA ALA A 175 -7.32 2.27 -17.75
C ALA A 175 -6.13 1.53 -18.40
N ALA A 176 -5.90 0.27 -18.01
CA ALA A 176 -4.88 -0.61 -18.57
C ALA A 176 -5.35 -1.42 -19.80
N ALA A 177 -6.64 -1.36 -20.14
CA ALA A 177 -7.22 -2.19 -21.22
C ALA A 177 -7.48 -1.40 -22.52
N CYS A 178 -7.13 -0.12 -22.56
CA CYS A 178 -7.15 0.75 -23.73
C CYS A 178 -5.74 1.06 -24.23
#